data_db2bc10c59cb39d154186d339df3174c
#
_entry.id   db2bc10c59cb39d154186d339df3174c
#
_cell.length_a   1.000
_cell.length_b   1.000
_cell.length_c   1.000
_cell.angle_alpha   90.00
_cell.angle_beta   90.00
_cell.angle_gamma   90.00
#
_symmetry.space_group_name_H-M   'P 1'
#
loop_
_entity.id
_entity.type
_entity.pdbx_description
1 polymer ?
#
loop_
_entity_poly.entity_id
_entity_poly.type
_entity_poly.pdbx_seq_one_letter_code
_entity_poly.pdbx_strand_id
1 'polypeptide(L)'
;MTRPRQVVLVVGPSRAGVTSLVAALRERMPEQSIVEAGDGGAGDSPAVVVAVVSAVAPMTGSDCATVDMAADGVDAVVGVVAKIDAHRGWRDVLTANRLALGAHSSRYRTMPWVGVAAAPDVGAPNVDELVAALRDVLSRPELGQRNRLCMNISRDRQARTARVGRLRERRVALVRQRRSVRTERVTALRGGLHRERAWLGQFVRRRCAGLRTEFRVAAAEVSRGGADRLEAALVSEFEDLLGELDERIETGLDDLAATLGVAPPKTAGSVTPELAGPPMASTRTERRLTVALGAGFGLGVAMAVSRLLAGLAPGFTVAVGGLAGCALTAWLVMTRGLLHRRAVLDRWVSETVAAFRAHAEDVIAGALLTAEAGFTAELGALDDAEASALAPHLGAIDDEIRRLTLGAGGEGREAERATLRRRETGW
;
A
#
# COMPACT_ATOMS: atom_id res chain seq x y z
N MET A 1 -63.63 -26.42 -6.70
CA MET A 1 -62.35 -25.69 -6.82
C MET A 1 -61.56 -25.97 -5.57
N THR A 2 -60.49 -26.77 -5.66
CA THR A 2 -59.60 -27.06 -4.56
C THR A 2 -58.80 -25.80 -4.21
N ARG A 3 -58.93 -25.29 -2.98
CA ARG A 3 -58.09 -24.16 -2.52
C ARG A 3 -56.63 -24.60 -2.57
N PRO A 4 -55.71 -23.77 -3.06
CA PRO A 4 -54.29 -24.09 -3.04
C PRO A 4 -53.82 -24.33 -1.60
N ARG A 5 -53.01 -25.37 -1.40
CA ARG A 5 -52.40 -25.66 -0.12
C ARG A 5 -51.60 -24.44 0.35
N GLN A 6 -51.94 -23.92 1.52
CA GLN A 6 -51.17 -22.79 2.11
C GLN A 6 -50.04 -23.35 2.98
N VAL A 7 -48.91 -22.69 2.95
CA VAL A 7 -47.72 -23.07 3.70
C VAL A 7 -47.76 -22.44 5.10
N VAL A 8 -47.66 -23.26 6.12
CA VAL A 8 -47.47 -22.86 7.54
C VAL A 8 -46.05 -23.14 7.92
N LEU A 9 -45.26 -22.07 8.14
CA LEU A 9 -43.85 -22.19 8.56
C LEU A 9 -43.78 -22.24 10.08
N VAL A 10 -43.16 -23.25 10.63
CA VAL A 10 -42.95 -23.42 12.07
C VAL A 10 -41.49 -23.13 12.40
N VAL A 11 -41.26 -22.17 13.29
CA VAL A 11 -39.91 -21.72 13.68
C VAL A 11 -39.79 -21.68 15.20
N GLY A 12 -38.63 -22.01 15.73
CA GLY A 12 -38.33 -21.91 17.15
C GLY A 12 -36.92 -22.37 17.49
N PRO A 13 -36.42 -22.04 18.68
CA PRO A 13 -35.11 -22.50 19.12
C PRO A 13 -35.04 -24.02 19.25
N SER A 14 -33.82 -24.53 19.19
CA SER A 14 -33.56 -25.96 19.37
C SER A 14 -34.22 -26.51 20.67
N ARG A 15 -34.86 -27.67 20.60
CA ARG A 15 -35.56 -28.33 21.73
C ARG A 15 -36.83 -27.58 22.22
N ALA A 16 -37.29 -26.59 21.52
CA ALA A 16 -38.57 -25.96 21.87
C ALA A 16 -39.78 -26.84 21.60
N GLY A 17 -39.62 -27.94 20.86
CA GLY A 17 -40.71 -28.86 20.50
C GLY A 17 -41.28 -28.63 19.11
N VAL A 18 -40.51 -27.96 18.22
CA VAL A 18 -40.90 -27.63 16.83
C VAL A 18 -41.26 -28.89 16.05
N THR A 19 -40.39 -29.91 16.02
CA THR A 19 -40.59 -31.16 15.26
C THR A 19 -41.81 -31.91 15.71
N SER A 20 -42.05 -32.02 17.05
CA SER A 20 -43.25 -32.65 17.59
C SER A 20 -44.51 -31.87 17.21
N LEU A 21 -44.45 -30.54 17.25
CA LEU A 21 -45.59 -29.71 16.85
C LEU A 21 -45.90 -29.84 15.36
N VAL A 22 -44.86 -29.87 14.51
CA VAL A 22 -45.01 -30.09 13.07
C VAL A 22 -45.69 -31.41 12.78
N ALA A 23 -45.30 -32.49 13.47
CA ALA A 23 -45.93 -33.82 13.32
C ALA A 23 -47.41 -33.76 13.72
N ALA A 24 -47.73 -33.20 14.88
CA ALA A 24 -49.11 -33.08 15.37
C ALA A 24 -49.99 -32.20 14.47
N LEU A 25 -49.45 -31.12 13.93
CA LEU A 25 -50.17 -30.22 12.98
C LEU A 25 -50.41 -30.90 11.62
N ARG A 26 -49.45 -31.69 11.11
CA ARG A 26 -49.63 -32.47 9.86
C ARG A 26 -50.75 -33.47 9.96
N GLU A 27 -50.92 -34.10 11.12
CA GLU A 27 -52.00 -35.04 11.39
C GLU A 27 -53.36 -34.33 11.45
N ARG A 28 -53.40 -33.14 12.10
CA ARG A 28 -54.69 -32.41 12.33
C ARG A 28 -55.11 -31.47 11.17
N MET A 29 -54.15 -31.12 10.30
CA MET A 29 -54.38 -30.20 9.18
C MET A 29 -53.76 -30.74 7.88
N PRO A 30 -54.16 -31.93 7.38
CA PRO A 30 -53.60 -32.55 6.18
C PRO A 30 -53.81 -31.75 4.91
N GLU A 31 -54.77 -30.81 4.92
CA GLU A 31 -55.06 -29.92 3.84
C GLU A 31 -54.02 -28.79 3.66
N GLN A 32 -53.19 -28.52 4.65
CA GLN A 32 -52.15 -27.49 4.63
C GLN A 32 -50.74 -28.11 4.48
N SER A 33 -49.79 -27.28 4.05
CA SER A 33 -48.35 -27.66 3.99
C SER A 33 -47.66 -27.16 5.23
N ILE A 34 -47.37 -28.00 6.19
CA ILE A 34 -46.69 -27.65 7.44
C ILE A 34 -45.20 -27.93 7.26
N VAL A 35 -44.36 -26.90 7.38
CA VAL A 35 -42.90 -26.95 7.12
C VAL A 35 -42.13 -26.43 8.33
N GLU A 36 -41.10 -27.14 8.73
CA GLU A 36 -40.13 -26.67 9.74
C GLU A 36 -39.10 -25.73 9.10
N ALA A 37 -38.70 -24.69 9.80
CA ALA A 37 -37.64 -23.84 9.34
C ALA A 37 -36.31 -24.59 9.25
N GLY A 38 -35.70 -24.65 8.07
CA GLY A 38 -34.50 -25.43 7.77
C GLY A 38 -34.75 -26.64 6.86
N ASP A 39 -35.99 -27.13 6.73
CA ASP A 39 -36.38 -28.21 5.83
C ASP A 39 -36.53 -27.72 4.37
N GLY A 40 -35.58 -27.03 3.80
CA GLY A 40 -35.37 -26.80 2.35
C GLY A 40 -36.55 -26.73 1.37
N GLY A 41 -37.77 -26.53 1.82
CA GLY A 41 -38.97 -26.37 1.03
C GLY A 41 -39.09 -24.98 0.43
N ALA A 42 -38.12 -24.59 -0.40
CA ALA A 42 -38.00 -23.28 -1.02
C ALA A 42 -38.86 -23.17 -2.30
N GLY A 43 -40.15 -23.22 -2.20
CA GLY A 43 -41.03 -22.99 -3.37
C GLY A 43 -42.10 -21.96 -3.09
N ASP A 44 -42.84 -22.12 -2.02
CA ASP A 44 -44.00 -21.31 -1.72
C ASP A 44 -43.80 -20.44 -0.48
N SER A 45 -44.13 -19.17 -0.59
CA SER A 45 -44.16 -18.20 0.50
C SER A 45 -45.07 -18.67 1.62
N PRO A 46 -44.64 -18.67 2.89
CA PRO A 46 -45.50 -19.02 3.98
C PRO A 46 -46.70 -18.08 4.08
N ALA A 47 -47.86 -18.65 4.30
CA ALA A 47 -49.08 -17.89 4.56
C ALA A 47 -49.14 -17.38 6.00
N VAL A 48 -48.56 -18.19 6.93
CA VAL A 48 -48.47 -17.89 8.36
C VAL A 48 -47.19 -18.43 8.94
N VAL A 49 -46.58 -17.70 9.88
CA VAL A 49 -45.44 -18.16 10.68
C VAL A 49 -45.92 -18.53 12.08
N VAL A 50 -45.54 -19.71 12.55
CA VAL A 50 -45.78 -20.18 13.91
C VAL A 50 -44.47 -20.07 14.69
N ALA A 51 -44.39 -19.14 15.62
CA ALA A 51 -43.23 -18.94 16.47
C ALA A 51 -43.35 -19.80 17.76
N VAL A 52 -42.55 -20.87 17.86
CA VAL A 52 -42.59 -21.84 18.95
C VAL A 52 -41.54 -21.51 20.00
N VAL A 53 -41.96 -21.47 21.25
CA VAL A 53 -41.09 -21.34 22.42
C VAL A 53 -41.41 -22.40 23.43
N SER A 54 -40.44 -22.92 24.16
CA SER A 54 -40.68 -23.89 25.25
C SER A 54 -41.22 -23.15 26.50
N ALA A 55 -42.13 -23.82 27.21
CA ALA A 55 -42.63 -23.36 28.52
C ALA A 55 -41.55 -23.31 29.64
N VAL A 56 -40.33 -23.74 29.35
CA VAL A 56 -39.18 -23.77 30.28
C VAL A 56 -38.68 -22.35 30.63
N ALA A 57 -38.57 -21.47 29.64
CA ALA A 57 -38.02 -20.12 29.82
C ALA A 57 -38.60 -19.15 28.77
N PRO A 58 -38.65 -17.82 29.08
CA PRO A 58 -38.99 -16.80 28.12
C PRO A 58 -38.00 -16.71 26.98
N MET A 59 -38.45 -16.08 25.85
CA MET A 59 -37.64 -15.78 24.67
C MET A 59 -36.49 -14.86 25.01
N THR A 60 -35.35 -15.13 24.38
CA THR A 60 -34.20 -14.21 24.36
C THR A 60 -34.31 -13.19 23.20
N GLY A 61 -33.45 -12.17 23.18
CA GLY A 61 -33.36 -11.24 22.06
C GLY A 61 -32.99 -11.92 20.72
N SER A 62 -32.17 -12.97 20.76
CA SER A 62 -31.83 -13.78 19.58
C SER A 62 -33.01 -14.58 19.04
N ASP A 63 -33.87 -15.08 19.93
CA ASP A 63 -35.09 -15.80 19.52
C ASP A 63 -36.07 -14.84 18.87
N CYS A 64 -36.23 -13.62 19.39
CA CYS A 64 -37.04 -12.57 18.78
C CYS A 64 -36.54 -12.22 17.38
N ALA A 65 -35.22 -12.07 17.19
CA ALA A 65 -34.62 -11.79 15.89
C ALA A 65 -34.83 -12.95 14.89
N THR A 66 -34.77 -14.19 15.35
CA THR A 66 -35.04 -15.40 14.54
C THR A 66 -36.49 -15.40 14.04
N VAL A 67 -37.44 -15.12 14.93
CA VAL A 67 -38.85 -14.98 14.54
C VAL A 67 -39.06 -13.86 13.54
N ASP A 68 -38.39 -12.70 13.73
CA ASP A 68 -38.52 -11.55 12.86
C ASP A 68 -37.96 -11.83 11.45
N MET A 69 -36.85 -12.56 11.36
CA MET A 69 -36.29 -13.04 10.09
C MET A 69 -37.25 -14.03 9.38
N ALA A 70 -37.81 -14.99 10.12
CA ALA A 70 -38.71 -15.98 9.55
C ALA A 70 -40.05 -15.37 9.10
N ALA A 71 -40.49 -14.31 9.78
CA ALA A 71 -41.68 -13.56 9.46
C ALA A 71 -41.47 -12.42 8.45
N ASP A 72 -40.27 -12.31 7.85
CA ASP A 72 -40.02 -11.29 6.84
C ASP A 72 -40.91 -11.55 5.60
N GLY A 73 -41.70 -10.56 5.24
CA GLY A 73 -42.67 -10.68 4.16
C GLY A 73 -43.97 -11.45 4.50
N VAL A 74 -44.18 -11.84 5.75
CA VAL A 74 -45.42 -12.52 6.19
C VAL A 74 -46.16 -11.67 7.21
N ASP A 75 -47.46 -11.36 6.93
CA ASP A 75 -48.27 -10.50 7.81
C ASP A 75 -48.83 -11.25 9.03
N ALA A 76 -49.08 -12.57 8.90
CA ALA A 76 -49.65 -13.38 9.94
C ALA A 76 -48.60 -14.18 10.74
N VAL A 77 -48.55 -13.91 12.03
CA VAL A 77 -47.68 -14.66 12.97
C VAL A 77 -48.50 -15.13 14.16
N VAL A 78 -48.33 -16.39 14.58
CA VAL A 78 -48.95 -16.99 15.75
C VAL A 78 -47.87 -17.44 16.72
N GLY A 79 -47.93 -16.99 17.97
CA GLY A 79 -47.01 -17.40 19.02
C GLY A 79 -47.49 -18.68 19.70
N VAL A 80 -46.59 -19.59 19.99
CA VAL A 80 -46.88 -20.85 20.63
C VAL A 80 -45.94 -21.10 21.80
N VAL A 81 -46.50 -21.38 22.97
CA VAL A 81 -45.76 -21.91 24.11
C VAL A 81 -45.98 -23.43 24.15
N ALA A 82 -44.93 -24.20 23.85
CA ALA A 82 -44.95 -25.65 23.82
C ALA A 82 -44.59 -26.26 25.17
N LYS A 83 -44.94 -27.53 25.39
CA LYS A 83 -44.69 -28.35 26.62
C LYS A 83 -45.41 -27.79 27.84
N ILE A 84 -46.67 -27.35 27.65
CA ILE A 84 -47.48 -26.83 28.77
C ILE A 84 -47.89 -27.94 29.75
N ASP A 85 -47.88 -29.20 29.34
CA ASP A 85 -48.10 -30.38 30.15
C ASP A 85 -47.01 -30.58 31.20
N ALA A 86 -45.76 -30.30 30.89
CA ALA A 86 -44.61 -30.45 31.78
C ALA A 86 -44.37 -29.24 32.70
N HIS A 87 -44.94 -28.06 32.40
CA HIS A 87 -44.61 -26.81 33.10
C HIS A 87 -45.85 -26.01 33.51
N ARG A 88 -46.17 -26.02 34.83
CA ARG A 88 -47.35 -25.34 35.37
C ARG A 88 -47.35 -23.82 35.19
N GLY A 89 -46.14 -23.16 35.17
CA GLY A 89 -45.97 -21.74 35.00
C GLY A 89 -45.99 -21.27 33.55
N TRP A 90 -46.44 -22.04 32.59
CA TRP A 90 -46.40 -21.69 31.16
C TRP A 90 -47.11 -20.37 30.79
N ARG A 91 -48.15 -19.95 31.60
CA ARG A 91 -48.87 -18.69 31.37
C ARG A 91 -48.03 -17.47 31.65
N ASP A 92 -47.14 -17.55 32.63
CA ASP A 92 -46.17 -16.46 32.92
C ASP A 92 -45.16 -16.33 31.80
N VAL A 93 -44.67 -17.49 31.27
CA VAL A 93 -43.78 -17.52 30.10
C VAL A 93 -44.48 -16.97 28.87
N LEU A 94 -45.74 -17.28 28.64
CA LEU A 94 -46.55 -16.75 27.54
C LEU A 94 -46.66 -15.21 27.65
N THR A 95 -46.95 -14.71 28.85
CA THR A 95 -47.06 -13.27 29.11
C THR A 95 -45.73 -12.57 28.88
N ALA A 96 -44.63 -13.13 29.39
CA ALA A 96 -43.28 -12.60 29.20
C ALA A 96 -42.89 -12.57 27.70
N ASN A 97 -43.21 -13.62 26.95
CA ASN A 97 -42.92 -13.70 25.51
C ASN A 97 -43.72 -12.66 24.70
N ARG A 98 -44.99 -12.47 25.03
CA ARG A 98 -45.82 -11.42 24.41
C ARG A 98 -45.24 -10.05 24.60
N LEU A 99 -44.74 -9.76 25.83
CA LEU A 99 -44.07 -8.48 26.12
C LEU A 99 -42.74 -8.35 25.39
N ALA A 100 -41.88 -9.40 25.43
CA ALA A 100 -40.57 -9.38 24.80
C ALA A 100 -40.65 -9.18 23.28
N LEU A 101 -41.48 -9.96 22.61
CA LEU A 101 -41.63 -9.87 21.17
C LEU A 101 -42.37 -8.57 20.73
N GLY A 102 -43.34 -8.11 21.53
CA GLY A 102 -44.00 -6.83 21.32
C GLY A 102 -43.13 -5.59 21.56
N ALA A 103 -42.11 -5.73 22.42
CA ALA A 103 -41.07 -4.72 22.62
C ALA A 103 -40.05 -4.73 21.47
N HIS A 104 -39.69 -5.94 20.95
CA HIS A 104 -38.79 -6.10 19.80
C HIS A 104 -39.37 -5.44 18.52
N SER A 105 -40.66 -5.66 18.23
CA SER A 105 -41.34 -4.97 17.13
C SER A 105 -42.83 -4.78 17.41
N SER A 106 -43.33 -3.56 17.12
CA SER A 106 -44.76 -3.21 17.34
C SER A 106 -45.75 -4.08 16.57
N ARG A 107 -45.32 -4.70 15.45
CA ARG A 107 -46.14 -5.62 14.63
C ARG A 107 -46.61 -6.85 15.42
N TYR A 108 -45.89 -7.27 16.48
CA TYR A 108 -46.21 -8.47 17.24
C TYR A 108 -47.10 -8.21 18.46
N ARG A 109 -47.46 -6.97 18.79
CA ARG A 109 -48.24 -6.62 19.99
C ARG A 109 -49.64 -7.26 20.02
N THR A 110 -50.24 -7.47 18.85
CA THR A 110 -51.59 -7.97 18.70
C THR A 110 -51.64 -9.41 18.18
N MET A 111 -50.47 -10.07 18.03
CA MET A 111 -50.43 -11.47 17.57
C MET A 111 -51.05 -12.43 18.62
N PRO A 112 -51.77 -13.46 18.18
CA PRO A 112 -52.32 -14.43 19.06
C PRO A 112 -51.23 -15.32 19.66
N TRP A 113 -51.37 -15.71 20.93
CA TRP A 113 -50.51 -16.64 21.65
C TRP A 113 -51.31 -17.79 22.18
N VAL A 114 -50.86 -19.04 21.95
CA VAL A 114 -51.55 -20.26 22.33
C VAL A 114 -50.58 -21.20 23.06
N GLY A 115 -51.05 -21.87 24.09
CA GLY A 115 -50.29 -22.94 24.77
C GLY A 115 -50.61 -24.31 24.15
N VAL A 116 -49.56 -25.12 23.91
CA VAL A 116 -49.74 -26.46 23.32
C VAL A 116 -48.92 -27.55 24.05
N ALA A 117 -49.44 -28.78 24.03
CA ALA A 117 -48.72 -30.01 24.38
C ALA A 117 -48.77 -30.94 23.15
N ALA A 118 -47.75 -30.84 22.27
CA ALA A 118 -47.72 -31.57 21.01
C ALA A 118 -47.36 -33.05 21.17
N ALA A 119 -46.56 -33.40 22.19
CA ALA A 119 -46.18 -34.75 22.53
C ALA A 119 -46.15 -34.89 24.05
N PRO A 120 -47.33 -34.92 24.72
CA PRO A 120 -47.43 -35.10 26.17
C PRO A 120 -47.01 -36.49 26.59
N ASP A 121 -46.40 -36.63 27.78
CA ASP A 121 -46.05 -37.95 28.35
C ASP A 121 -47.30 -38.81 28.63
N VAL A 122 -48.43 -38.17 28.90
CA VAL A 122 -49.70 -38.85 29.18
C VAL A 122 -50.86 -38.11 28.46
N GLY A 123 -51.64 -38.89 27.72
CA GLY A 123 -52.84 -38.38 27.00
C GLY A 123 -52.59 -38.07 25.52
N ALA A 124 -53.60 -37.48 24.88
CA ALA A 124 -53.54 -37.10 23.47
C ALA A 124 -52.89 -35.70 23.31
N PRO A 125 -52.30 -35.40 22.14
CA PRO A 125 -51.78 -34.08 21.86
C PRO A 125 -52.83 -32.97 22.04
N ASN A 126 -52.50 -31.95 22.81
CA ASN A 126 -53.36 -30.78 23.00
C ASN A 126 -52.88 -29.64 22.09
N VAL A 127 -53.43 -29.61 20.86
CA VAL A 127 -53.11 -28.62 19.82
C VAL A 127 -54.39 -27.97 19.22
N ASP A 128 -55.55 -28.28 19.74
CA ASP A 128 -56.83 -27.91 19.13
C ASP A 128 -57.04 -26.39 19.09
N GLU A 129 -56.64 -25.66 20.14
CA GLU A 129 -56.68 -24.18 20.17
C GLU A 129 -55.77 -23.56 19.11
N LEU A 130 -54.59 -24.14 18.90
CA LEU A 130 -53.69 -23.65 17.82
C LEU A 130 -54.24 -23.96 16.43
N VAL A 131 -54.82 -25.15 16.23
CA VAL A 131 -55.49 -25.54 14.97
C VAL A 131 -56.63 -24.58 14.67
N ALA A 132 -57.45 -24.24 15.67
CA ALA A 132 -58.56 -23.27 15.51
C ALA A 132 -58.02 -21.89 15.14
N ALA A 133 -56.98 -21.41 15.83
CA ALA A 133 -56.32 -20.12 15.54
C ALA A 133 -55.72 -20.08 14.13
N LEU A 134 -55.06 -21.17 13.69
CA LEU A 134 -54.48 -21.24 12.34
C LEU A 134 -55.59 -21.28 11.26
N ARG A 135 -56.67 -22.02 11.48
CA ARG A 135 -57.83 -22.06 10.55
C ARG A 135 -58.49 -20.68 10.42
N ASP A 136 -58.65 -19.98 11.53
CA ASP A 136 -59.18 -18.63 11.50
C ASP A 136 -58.30 -17.68 10.65
N VAL A 137 -56.97 -17.67 10.95
CA VAL A 137 -56.00 -16.86 10.21
C VAL A 137 -55.99 -17.20 8.71
N LEU A 138 -55.90 -18.51 8.38
CA LEU A 138 -55.81 -18.98 6.99
C LEU A 138 -57.13 -18.81 6.20
N SER A 139 -58.25 -18.67 6.91
CA SER A 139 -59.57 -18.40 6.27
C SER A 139 -59.73 -16.98 5.76
N ARG A 140 -58.92 -16.05 6.21
CA ARG A 140 -58.99 -14.60 5.86
C ARG A 140 -58.62 -14.37 4.39
N PRO A 141 -59.53 -13.86 3.53
CA PRO A 141 -59.27 -13.75 2.09
C PRO A 141 -58.16 -12.74 1.75
N GLU A 142 -57.94 -11.77 2.63
CA GLU A 142 -56.97 -10.69 2.41
C GLU A 142 -55.52 -11.12 2.73
N LEU A 143 -55.33 -12.23 3.45
CA LEU A 143 -54.01 -12.66 3.91
C LEU A 143 -53.01 -12.88 2.75
N GLY A 144 -53.45 -13.58 1.71
CA GLY A 144 -52.61 -13.85 0.55
C GLY A 144 -52.23 -12.59 -0.25
N GLN A 145 -53.06 -11.57 -0.23
CA GLN A 145 -52.77 -10.29 -0.87
C GLN A 145 -51.82 -9.46 -0.03
N ARG A 146 -51.99 -9.44 1.30
CA ARG A 146 -51.12 -8.76 2.25
C ARG A 146 -49.70 -9.37 2.22
N ASN A 147 -49.58 -10.70 2.28
CA ASN A 147 -48.29 -11.37 2.23
C ASN A 147 -47.56 -11.07 0.90
N ARG A 148 -48.22 -11.10 -0.23
CA ARG A 148 -47.62 -10.72 -1.52
C ARG A 148 -47.08 -9.29 -1.50
N LEU A 149 -47.84 -8.36 -0.91
CA LEU A 149 -47.39 -6.97 -0.78
C LEU A 149 -46.15 -6.84 0.14
N CYS A 150 -46.19 -7.46 1.31
CA CYS A 150 -45.09 -7.47 2.25
C CYS A 150 -43.82 -8.07 1.62
N MET A 151 -43.95 -9.21 0.93
CA MET A 151 -42.82 -9.85 0.22
C MET A 151 -42.21 -8.98 -0.87
N ASN A 152 -43.03 -8.28 -1.66
CA ASN A 152 -42.53 -7.37 -2.68
C ASN A 152 -41.72 -6.24 -2.03
N ILE A 153 -42.25 -5.65 -0.94
CA ILE A 153 -41.55 -4.61 -0.17
C ILE A 153 -40.21 -5.13 0.39
N SER A 154 -40.19 -6.34 0.98
CA SER A 154 -38.97 -6.94 1.49
C SER A 154 -37.95 -7.22 0.37
N ARG A 155 -38.40 -7.81 -0.74
CA ARG A 155 -37.52 -8.05 -1.91
C ARG A 155 -36.92 -6.74 -2.45
N ASP A 156 -37.73 -5.69 -2.59
CA ASP A 156 -37.25 -4.40 -3.04
C ASP A 156 -36.26 -3.78 -2.06
N ARG A 157 -36.52 -3.90 -0.75
CA ARG A 157 -35.59 -3.45 0.29
C ARG A 157 -34.26 -4.20 0.23
N GLN A 158 -34.30 -5.53 0.11
CA GLN A 158 -33.10 -6.35 -0.01
C GLN A 158 -32.33 -6.03 -1.30
N ALA A 159 -33.01 -5.90 -2.43
CA ALA A 159 -32.41 -5.52 -3.71
C ALA A 159 -31.73 -4.14 -3.64
N ARG A 160 -32.39 -3.15 -3.02
CA ARG A 160 -31.80 -1.81 -2.78
C ARG A 160 -30.57 -1.89 -1.88
N THR A 161 -30.64 -2.62 -0.77
CA THR A 161 -29.51 -2.78 0.16
C THR A 161 -28.32 -3.46 -0.52
N ALA A 162 -28.56 -4.51 -1.28
CA ALA A 162 -27.52 -5.18 -2.08
C ALA A 162 -26.92 -4.27 -3.15
N ARG A 163 -27.74 -3.42 -3.80
CA ARG A 163 -27.27 -2.43 -4.78
C ARG A 163 -26.39 -1.37 -4.14
N VAL A 164 -26.79 -0.83 -2.98
CA VAL A 164 -25.98 0.12 -2.20
C VAL A 164 -24.65 -0.52 -1.77
N GLY A 165 -24.67 -1.77 -1.34
CA GLY A 165 -23.47 -2.54 -1.02
C GLY A 165 -22.49 -2.60 -2.20
N ARG A 166 -22.97 -3.05 -3.36
CA ARG A 166 -22.15 -3.11 -4.59
C ARG A 166 -21.60 -1.75 -5.02
N LEU A 167 -22.38 -0.69 -4.91
CA LEU A 167 -21.92 0.67 -5.26
C LEU A 167 -20.81 1.13 -4.31
N ARG A 168 -20.94 0.88 -3.00
CA ARG A 168 -19.90 1.19 -2.01
C ARG A 168 -18.60 0.41 -2.29
N GLU A 169 -18.71 -0.88 -2.57
CA GLU A 169 -17.56 -1.72 -2.95
C GLU A 169 -16.87 -1.19 -4.20
N ARG A 170 -17.64 -0.85 -5.24
CA ARG A 170 -17.10 -0.26 -6.48
C ARG A 170 -16.39 1.06 -6.22
N ARG A 171 -16.96 1.94 -5.40
CA ARG A 171 -16.34 3.21 -5.00
C ARG A 171 -15.00 2.98 -4.29
N VAL A 172 -14.97 2.05 -3.32
CA VAL A 172 -13.76 1.70 -2.58
C VAL A 172 -12.70 1.10 -3.51
N ALA A 173 -13.11 0.23 -4.44
CA ALA A 173 -12.19 -0.37 -5.42
C ALA A 173 -11.52 0.69 -6.30
N LEU A 174 -12.28 1.65 -6.85
CA LEU A 174 -11.74 2.74 -7.67
C LEU A 174 -10.72 3.60 -6.90
N VAL A 175 -11.05 3.97 -5.65
CA VAL A 175 -10.14 4.77 -4.80
C VAL A 175 -8.87 3.97 -4.44
N ARG A 176 -9.00 2.68 -4.15
CA ARG A 176 -7.84 1.80 -3.87
C ARG A 176 -6.95 1.65 -5.09
N GLN A 177 -7.53 1.38 -6.26
CA GLN A 177 -6.79 1.25 -7.51
C GLN A 177 -5.96 2.50 -7.80
N ARG A 178 -6.56 3.70 -7.69
CA ARG A 178 -5.82 4.96 -7.86
C ARG A 178 -4.66 5.10 -6.87
N ARG A 179 -4.88 4.79 -5.59
CA ARG A 179 -3.83 4.84 -4.57
C ARG A 179 -2.69 3.86 -4.86
N SER A 180 -3.01 2.65 -5.33
CA SER A 180 -2.01 1.64 -5.70
C SER A 180 -1.13 2.15 -6.83
N VAL A 181 -1.72 2.63 -7.93
CA VAL A 181 -0.98 3.17 -9.09
C VAL A 181 -0.07 4.34 -8.67
N ARG A 182 -0.57 5.27 -7.86
CA ARG A 182 0.26 6.37 -7.32
C ARG A 182 1.45 5.86 -6.51
N THR A 183 1.22 4.90 -5.61
CA THR A 183 2.27 4.33 -4.77
C THR A 183 3.31 3.60 -5.62
N GLU A 184 2.87 2.86 -6.64
CA GLU A 184 3.74 2.17 -7.59
C GLU A 184 4.62 3.15 -8.36
N ARG A 185 4.07 4.25 -8.87
CA ARG A 185 4.83 5.31 -9.58
C ARG A 185 5.89 5.95 -8.67
N VAL A 186 5.51 6.32 -7.44
CA VAL A 186 6.47 6.90 -6.47
C VAL A 186 7.58 5.92 -6.10
N THR A 187 7.24 4.64 -5.94
CA THR A 187 8.22 3.60 -5.64
C THR A 187 9.16 3.36 -6.83
N ALA A 188 8.61 3.33 -8.05
CA ALA A 188 9.39 3.21 -9.28
C ALA A 188 10.33 4.40 -9.48
N LEU A 189 9.88 5.63 -9.23
CA LEU A 189 10.71 6.84 -9.26
C LEU A 189 11.90 6.72 -8.30
N ARG A 190 11.64 6.47 -7.02
CA ARG A 190 12.71 6.34 -6.01
C ARG A 190 13.69 5.23 -6.33
N GLY A 191 13.18 4.08 -6.74
CA GLY A 191 14.00 2.94 -7.13
C GLY A 191 14.83 3.22 -8.38
N GLY A 192 14.26 3.93 -9.37
CA GLY A 192 14.95 4.38 -10.58
C GLY A 192 16.11 5.32 -10.26
N LEU A 193 15.82 6.42 -9.58
CA LEU A 193 16.85 7.41 -9.20
C LEU A 193 17.97 6.80 -8.33
N HIS A 194 17.62 5.88 -7.43
CA HIS A 194 18.65 5.18 -6.64
C HIS A 194 19.58 4.30 -7.49
N ARG A 195 19.04 3.58 -8.48
CA ARG A 195 19.85 2.79 -9.42
C ARG A 195 20.73 3.68 -10.27
N GLU A 196 20.20 4.77 -10.82
CA GLU A 196 20.97 5.73 -11.60
C GLU A 196 22.10 6.33 -10.78
N ARG A 197 21.84 6.79 -9.57
CA ARG A 197 22.88 7.30 -8.67
C ARG A 197 23.99 6.30 -8.42
N ALA A 198 23.64 5.03 -8.14
CA ALA A 198 24.62 3.98 -7.88
C ALA A 198 25.47 3.69 -9.12
N TRP A 199 24.84 3.65 -10.30
CA TRP A 199 25.49 3.34 -11.56
C TRP A 199 26.42 4.48 -12.01
N LEU A 200 25.95 5.73 -12.01
CA LEU A 200 26.74 6.92 -12.32
C LEU A 200 27.92 7.07 -11.36
N GLY A 201 27.70 6.91 -10.07
CA GLY A 201 28.78 6.94 -9.08
C GLY A 201 29.83 5.85 -9.29
N GLN A 202 29.42 4.65 -9.72
CA GLN A 202 30.36 3.59 -10.08
C GLN A 202 31.12 3.89 -11.36
N PHE A 203 30.46 4.48 -12.34
CA PHE A 203 31.07 4.94 -13.59
C PHE A 203 32.18 5.97 -13.32
N VAL A 204 31.88 7.05 -12.58
CA VAL A 204 32.84 8.08 -12.21
C VAL A 204 34.04 7.48 -11.45
N ARG A 205 33.80 6.62 -10.47
CA ARG A 205 34.87 5.97 -9.71
C ARG A 205 35.80 5.15 -10.60
N ARG A 206 35.27 4.41 -11.56
CA ARG A 206 36.09 3.58 -12.49
C ARG A 206 36.91 4.47 -13.43
N ARG A 207 36.31 5.51 -14.01
CA ARG A 207 37.00 6.43 -14.92
C ARG A 207 38.10 7.21 -14.20
N CYS A 208 37.81 7.77 -13.03
CA CYS A 208 38.81 8.45 -12.18
C CYS A 208 39.95 7.52 -11.73
N ALA A 209 39.68 6.26 -11.45
CA ALA A 209 40.72 5.29 -11.12
C ALA A 209 41.64 5.00 -12.32
N GLY A 210 41.07 4.90 -13.52
CA GLY A 210 41.82 4.79 -14.79
C GLY A 210 42.69 6.01 -15.04
N LEU A 211 42.10 7.21 -15.03
CA LEU A 211 42.82 8.48 -15.20
C LEU A 211 43.95 8.63 -14.20
N ARG A 212 43.67 8.34 -12.94
CA ARG A 212 44.76 8.37 -11.89
C ARG A 212 45.92 7.47 -12.25
N THR A 213 45.69 6.28 -12.73
CA THR A 213 46.77 5.32 -13.06
C THR A 213 47.55 5.81 -14.29
N GLU A 214 46.85 6.23 -15.33
CA GLU A 214 47.41 6.72 -16.60
C GLU A 214 48.28 7.99 -16.37
N PHE A 215 47.72 8.98 -15.71
CA PHE A 215 48.41 10.25 -15.46
C PHE A 215 49.57 10.15 -14.44
N ARG A 216 49.53 9.13 -13.53
CA ARG A 216 50.68 8.83 -12.69
C ARG A 216 51.84 8.26 -13.48
N VAL A 217 51.57 7.42 -14.47
CA VAL A 217 52.62 6.91 -15.40
C VAL A 217 53.15 8.08 -16.23
N ALA A 218 52.27 8.87 -16.83
CA ALA A 218 52.64 10.05 -17.60
C ALA A 218 53.49 11.05 -16.76
N ALA A 219 53.11 11.33 -15.50
CA ALA A 219 53.82 12.16 -14.57
C ALA A 219 55.24 11.64 -14.27
N ALA A 220 55.46 10.32 -14.26
CA ALA A 220 56.76 9.72 -14.07
C ALA A 220 57.72 9.91 -15.27
N GLU A 221 57.16 10.13 -16.48
CA GLU A 221 57.92 10.30 -17.73
C GLU A 221 58.11 11.75 -18.11
N VAL A 222 57.43 12.72 -17.45
CA VAL A 222 57.46 14.13 -17.75
C VAL A 222 58.87 14.72 -17.66
N SER A 223 59.32 15.32 -18.75
CA SER A 223 60.61 16.08 -18.85
C SER A 223 60.46 17.47 -18.23
N ARG A 224 61.61 18.25 -18.13
CA ARG A 224 61.60 19.64 -17.66
C ARG A 224 60.74 20.52 -18.64
N GLY A 225 59.65 21.07 -18.16
CA GLY A 225 58.71 21.90 -18.94
C GLY A 225 57.48 21.18 -19.51
N GLY A 226 57.26 19.86 -19.19
CA GLY A 226 56.08 19.13 -19.63
C GLY A 226 54.90 19.16 -18.66
N ALA A 227 55.02 19.86 -17.54
CA ALA A 227 53.97 19.91 -16.53
C ALA A 227 52.70 20.59 -17.03
N ASP A 228 52.84 21.71 -17.78
CA ASP A 228 51.71 22.45 -18.34
C ASP A 228 50.94 21.63 -19.39
N ARG A 229 51.68 20.76 -20.14
CA ARG A 229 51.02 19.79 -21.07
C ARG A 229 50.27 18.71 -20.36
N LEU A 230 50.82 18.21 -19.27
CA LEU A 230 50.17 17.20 -18.45
C LEU A 230 48.89 17.73 -17.81
N GLU A 231 48.93 19.00 -17.34
CA GLU A 231 47.76 19.73 -16.83
C GLU A 231 46.69 19.89 -17.90
N ALA A 232 47.05 20.40 -19.07
CA ALA A 232 46.13 20.63 -20.18
C ALA A 232 45.49 19.31 -20.65
N ALA A 233 46.25 18.21 -20.71
CA ALA A 233 45.75 16.90 -21.05
C ALA A 233 44.77 16.35 -19.98
N LEU A 234 45.07 16.56 -18.68
CA LEU A 234 44.20 16.14 -17.60
C LEU A 234 42.89 16.93 -17.58
N VAL A 235 42.92 18.24 -17.85
CA VAL A 235 41.75 19.10 -17.97
C VAL A 235 40.86 18.62 -19.12
N SER A 236 41.45 18.36 -20.29
CA SER A 236 40.70 17.85 -21.46
C SER A 236 39.99 16.52 -21.16
N GLU A 237 40.65 15.60 -20.48
CA GLU A 237 40.02 14.33 -20.07
C GLU A 237 38.87 14.54 -19.06
N PHE A 238 38.98 15.58 -18.22
CA PHE A 238 37.90 15.90 -17.29
C PHE A 238 36.70 16.52 -18.02
N GLU A 239 36.93 17.37 -19.03
CA GLU A 239 35.87 17.95 -19.86
C GLU A 239 35.14 16.83 -20.63
N ASP A 240 35.90 15.92 -21.23
CA ASP A 240 35.34 14.78 -21.94
C ASP A 240 34.50 13.86 -21.01
N LEU A 241 35.03 13.63 -19.80
CA LEU A 241 34.31 12.82 -18.80
C LEU A 241 33.03 13.48 -18.29
N LEU A 242 33.01 14.81 -18.12
CA LEU A 242 31.79 15.52 -17.76
C LEU A 242 30.77 15.51 -18.90
N GLY A 243 31.19 15.66 -20.15
CA GLY A 243 30.31 15.54 -21.30
C GLY A 243 29.70 14.13 -21.41
N GLU A 244 30.52 13.09 -21.22
CA GLU A 244 30.02 11.69 -21.16
C GLU A 244 29.06 11.47 -19.97
N LEU A 245 29.31 12.11 -18.85
CA LEU A 245 28.47 12.03 -17.66
C LEU A 245 27.09 12.68 -17.89
N ASP A 246 27.07 13.89 -18.50
CA ASP A 246 25.84 14.62 -18.82
C ASP A 246 24.96 13.81 -19.79
N GLU A 247 25.53 13.27 -20.86
CA GLU A 247 24.81 12.41 -21.81
C GLU A 247 24.20 11.18 -21.14
N ARG A 248 24.94 10.58 -20.19
CA ARG A 248 24.45 9.40 -19.46
C ARG A 248 23.35 9.74 -18.47
N ILE A 249 23.44 10.91 -17.81
CA ILE A 249 22.39 11.40 -16.91
C ILE A 249 21.11 11.65 -17.73
N GLU A 250 21.20 12.33 -18.88
CA GLU A 250 20.06 12.58 -19.76
C GLU A 250 19.41 11.26 -20.22
N THR A 251 20.20 10.32 -20.73
CA THR A 251 19.70 9.04 -21.18
C THR A 251 19.00 8.25 -20.05
N GLY A 252 19.61 8.20 -18.87
CA GLY A 252 19.02 7.51 -17.70
C GLY A 252 17.73 8.15 -17.21
N LEU A 253 17.64 9.49 -17.26
CA LEU A 253 16.41 10.21 -16.92
C LEU A 253 15.31 10.04 -17.96
N ASP A 254 15.66 10.00 -19.25
CA ASP A 254 14.72 9.72 -20.35
C ASP A 254 14.12 8.30 -20.23
N ASP A 255 14.94 7.31 -19.96
CA ASP A 255 14.49 5.92 -19.71
C ASP A 255 13.55 5.83 -18.50
N LEU A 256 13.87 6.58 -17.44
CA LEU A 256 13.03 6.65 -16.26
C LEU A 256 11.70 7.36 -16.56
N ALA A 257 11.74 8.47 -17.31
CA ALA A 257 10.57 9.22 -17.77
C ALA A 257 9.62 8.34 -18.60
N ALA A 258 10.18 7.58 -19.55
CA ALA A 258 9.42 6.61 -20.35
C ALA A 258 8.76 5.53 -19.47
N THR A 259 9.47 5.02 -18.46
CA THR A 259 8.94 4.03 -17.50
C THR A 259 7.79 4.58 -16.66
N LEU A 260 7.87 5.85 -16.26
CA LEU A 260 6.85 6.54 -15.45
C LEU A 260 5.69 7.11 -16.28
N GLY A 261 5.85 7.20 -17.61
CA GLY A 261 4.87 7.79 -18.52
C GLY A 261 4.72 9.30 -18.36
N VAL A 262 5.81 10.02 -18.04
CA VAL A 262 5.87 11.48 -17.86
C VAL A 262 6.96 12.09 -18.71
N ALA A 263 6.95 13.43 -18.86
CA ALA A 263 8.02 14.13 -19.56
C ALA A 263 9.32 14.13 -18.73
N PRO A 264 10.50 14.00 -19.38
CA PRO A 264 11.77 14.09 -18.69
C PRO A 264 12.01 15.52 -18.18
N PRO A 265 12.51 15.67 -16.94
CA PRO A 265 12.86 16.98 -16.41
C PRO A 265 14.11 17.54 -17.09
N LYS A 266 14.16 18.85 -17.28
CA LYS A 266 15.35 19.52 -17.80
C LYS A 266 16.42 19.59 -16.72
N THR A 267 17.62 19.08 -17.00
CA THR A 267 18.80 19.21 -16.17
C THR A 267 19.69 20.33 -16.69
N ALA A 268 20.38 21.02 -15.78
CA ALA A 268 21.43 22.01 -16.18
C ALA A 268 22.70 21.21 -16.49
N GLY A 269 23.39 21.57 -17.58
CA GLY A 269 24.68 20.97 -17.93
C GLY A 269 25.74 21.21 -16.84
N SER A 270 26.68 20.30 -16.75
CA SER A 270 27.80 20.39 -15.82
C SER A 270 28.83 21.44 -16.26
N VAL A 271 29.49 22.06 -15.29
CA VAL A 271 30.57 23.01 -15.52
C VAL A 271 31.87 22.46 -14.96
N THR A 272 32.92 22.48 -15.78
CA THR A 272 34.25 22.05 -15.34
C THR A 272 34.74 22.92 -14.17
N PRO A 273 35.15 22.31 -13.04
CA PRO A 273 35.65 23.08 -11.91
C PRO A 273 37.01 23.74 -12.26
N GLU A 274 37.24 24.94 -11.73
CA GLU A 274 38.57 25.59 -11.80
C GLU A 274 39.56 24.75 -10.96
N LEU A 275 40.51 24.13 -11.63
CA LEU A 275 41.50 23.26 -11.01
C LEU A 275 42.77 24.04 -10.63
N ALA A 276 43.30 23.79 -9.44
CA ALA A 276 44.59 24.35 -9.05
C ALA A 276 45.70 23.72 -9.88
N GLY A 277 46.47 24.54 -10.58
CA GLY A 277 47.60 24.10 -11.39
C GLY A 277 48.69 23.36 -10.54
N PRO A 278 49.59 22.65 -11.21
CA PRO A 278 50.64 21.89 -10.49
C PRO A 278 51.55 22.85 -9.69
N PRO A 279 51.87 22.57 -8.44
CA PRO A 279 52.69 23.45 -7.59
C PRO A 279 54.18 23.38 -8.00
N MET A 280 54.49 24.02 -9.13
CA MET A 280 55.84 24.08 -9.70
C MET A 280 56.66 25.25 -9.15
N ALA A 281 56.32 25.79 -7.98
CA ALA A 281 57.09 26.80 -7.32
C ALA A 281 58.50 26.31 -7.05
N SER A 282 59.43 26.71 -7.91
CA SER A 282 60.88 26.60 -7.60
C SER A 282 61.16 27.50 -6.39
N THR A 283 61.13 26.88 -5.23
CA THR A 283 61.62 27.61 -4.05
C THR A 283 63.11 27.79 -4.24
N ARG A 284 63.51 29.02 -4.67
CA ARG A 284 64.93 29.42 -4.78
C ARG A 284 65.66 29.06 -3.49
N THR A 285 64.99 29.01 -2.38
CA THR A 285 65.48 28.62 -1.05
C THR A 285 65.81 27.12 -0.95
N GLU A 286 64.97 26.21 -1.43
CA GLU A 286 65.25 24.78 -1.43
C GLU A 286 66.41 24.41 -2.35
N ARG A 287 66.49 25.08 -3.50
CA ARG A 287 67.60 24.88 -4.42
C ARG A 287 68.92 25.36 -3.80
N ARG A 288 68.94 26.50 -3.07
CA ARG A 288 70.10 27.01 -2.33
C ARG A 288 70.49 26.03 -1.20
N LEU A 289 69.53 25.51 -0.45
CA LEU A 289 69.76 24.55 0.63
C LEU A 289 70.34 23.21 0.10
N THR A 290 69.77 22.72 -1.02
CA THR A 290 70.23 21.47 -1.65
C THR A 290 71.65 21.62 -2.25
N VAL A 291 71.96 22.79 -2.84
CA VAL A 291 73.31 23.08 -3.33
C VAL A 291 74.31 23.23 -2.16
N ALA A 292 73.89 23.86 -1.07
CA ALA A 292 74.75 24.01 0.12
C ALA A 292 75.09 22.65 0.78
N LEU A 293 74.06 21.76 0.92
CA LEU A 293 74.22 20.40 1.42
C LEU A 293 75.05 19.52 0.46
N GLY A 294 74.80 19.67 -0.87
CA GLY A 294 75.58 18.94 -1.89
C GLY A 294 77.07 19.36 -1.91
N ALA A 295 77.35 20.67 -1.75
CA ALA A 295 78.74 21.19 -1.68
C ALA A 295 79.45 20.67 -0.46
N GLY A 296 78.78 20.57 0.69
CA GLY A 296 79.38 19.95 1.92
C GLY A 296 79.74 18.48 1.75
N PHE A 297 78.83 17.72 1.14
CA PHE A 297 79.04 16.30 0.86
C PHE A 297 80.13 16.06 -0.21
N GLY A 298 80.09 16.92 -1.26
CA GLY A 298 81.15 16.84 -2.31
C GLY A 298 82.52 17.15 -1.82
N LEU A 299 82.69 18.11 -0.89
CA LEU A 299 83.92 18.39 -0.21
C LEU A 299 84.46 17.17 0.66
N GLY A 300 83.52 16.50 1.33
CA GLY A 300 83.81 15.27 2.11
C GLY A 300 84.34 14.13 1.23
N VAL A 301 83.64 13.90 0.08
CA VAL A 301 84.04 12.89 -0.91
C VAL A 301 85.37 13.24 -1.57
N ALA A 302 85.57 14.53 -1.93
CA ALA A 302 86.83 15.01 -2.50
C ALA A 302 88.00 14.77 -1.54
N MET A 303 87.87 15.02 -0.23
CA MET A 303 88.87 14.77 0.78
C MET A 303 89.10 13.28 0.97
N ALA A 304 88.07 12.44 0.96
CA ALA A 304 88.19 10.98 1.09
C ALA A 304 88.99 10.38 -0.09
N VAL A 305 88.67 10.76 -1.32
CA VAL A 305 89.33 10.30 -2.55
C VAL A 305 90.77 10.84 -2.61
N SER A 306 91.01 12.07 -2.20
CA SER A 306 92.34 12.65 -2.12
C SER A 306 93.25 11.86 -1.12
N ARG A 307 92.69 11.43 0.00
CA ARG A 307 93.39 10.58 0.97
C ARG A 307 93.71 9.18 0.43
N LEU A 308 92.77 8.59 -0.33
CA LEU A 308 92.98 7.26 -0.92
C LEU A 308 94.07 7.23 -2.00
N LEU A 309 94.21 8.36 -2.72
CA LEU A 309 95.16 8.52 -3.82
C LEU A 309 96.47 9.23 -3.40
N ALA A 310 96.72 9.39 -2.09
CA ALA A 310 97.86 10.13 -1.55
C ALA A 310 99.23 9.56 -1.93
N GLY A 311 99.32 8.43 -2.60
CA GLY A 311 100.56 7.81 -3.09
C GLY A 311 100.94 8.18 -4.54
N LEU A 312 100.08 9.01 -5.25
CA LEU A 312 100.30 9.45 -6.61
C LEU A 312 100.64 10.95 -6.62
N ALA A 313 101.27 11.48 -7.68
CA ALA A 313 101.79 12.83 -7.76
C ALA A 313 100.83 13.93 -7.25
N PRO A 314 101.30 14.89 -6.39
CA PRO A 314 100.48 15.72 -5.54
C PRO A 314 99.55 16.73 -6.29
N GLY A 315 99.77 17.03 -7.56
CA GLY A 315 98.87 17.90 -8.36
C GLY A 315 97.73 17.19 -9.05
N PHE A 316 97.86 15.91 -9.35
CA PHE A 316 96.85 15.14 -10.10
C PHE A 316 95.67 14.66 -9.22
N THR A 317 96.02 14.37 -7.96
CA THR A 317 95.07 13.86 -6.94
C THR A 317 94.00 14.89 -6.58
N VAL A 318 94.30 16.17 -6.48
CA VAL A 318 93.40 17.23 -6.15
C VAL A 318 92.41 17.53 -7.35
N ALA A 319 92.92 17.50 -8.56
CA ALA A 319 92.11 17.72 -9.75
C ALA A 319 91.09 16.59 -10.01
N VAL A 320 91.56 15.33 -9.90
CA VAL A 320 90.68 14.13 -10.05
C VAL A 320 89.67 14.00 -8.93
N GLY A 321 90.05 14.26 -7.69
CA GLY A 321 89.18 14.22 -6.50
C GLY A 321 88.10 15.34 -6.58
N GLY A 322 88.51 16.54 -7.04
CA GLY A 322 87.61 17.65 -7.22
C GLY A 322 86.56 17.44 -8.35
N LEU A 323 86.97 16.90 -9.50
CA LEU A 323 86.08 16.55 -10.59
C LEU A 323 85.10 15.43 -10.22
N ALA A 324 85.63 14.38 -9.54
CA ALA A 324 84.76 13.27 -9.07
C ALA A 324 83.70 13.77 -8.03
N GLY A 325 84.17 14.62 -7.07
CA GLY A 325 83.22 15.22 -6.09
C GLY A 325 82.20 16.11 -6.71
N CYS A 326 82.56 16.95 -7.70
CA CYS A 326 81.57 17.79 -8.45
C CYS A 326 80.63 16.93 -9.28
N ALA A 327 81.12 15.91 -9.97
CA ALA A 327 80.30 14.98 -10.76
C ALA A 327 79.27 14.24 -9.93
N LEU A 328 79.72 13.70 -8.79
CA LEU A 328 78.84 12.96 -7.83
C LEU A 328 77.81 13.91 -7.22
N THR A 329 78.18 15.11 -6.83
CA THR A 329 77.29 16.13 -6.29
C THR A 329 76.25 16.53 -7.33
N ALA A 330 76.71 16.80 -8.54
CA ALA A 330 75.81 17.16 -9.66
C ALA A 330 74.83 16.00 -9.96
N TRP A 331 75.32 14.75 -9.98
CA TRP A 331 74.50 13.59 -10.18
C TRP A 331 73.49 13.39 -9.02
N LEU A 332 73.91 13.57 -7.77
CA LEU A 332 73.05 13.43 -6.58
C LEU A 332 71.95 14.52 -6.52
N VAL A 333 72.31 15.77 -6.82
CA VAL A 333 71.37 16.91 -6.91
C VAL A 333 70.39 16.70 -8.06
N MET A 334 70.90 16.23 -9.20
CA MET A 334 70.05 15.98 -10.39
C MET A 334 69.05 14.84 -10.17
N THR A 335 69.53 13.71 -9.61
CA THR A 335 68.64 12.55 -9.34
C THR A 335 67.63 12.85 -8.21
N ARG A 336 68.07 13.53 -7.14
CA ARG A 336 67.17 13.94 -6.05
C ARG A 336 66.13 14.94 -6.54
N GLY A 337 66.51 15.89 -7.39
CA GLY A 337 65.61 16.87 -7.99
C GLY A 337 64.57 16.22 -8.91
N LEU A 338 64.97 15.17 -9.65
CA LEU A 338 64.04 14.42 -10.51
C LEU A 338 63.01 13.60 -9.66
N LEU A 339 63.52 12.90 -8.62
CA LEU A 339 62.67 12.12 -7.74
C LEU A 339 61.65 12.98 -6.97
N HIS A 340 62.12 14.16 -6.49
CA HIS A 340 61.25 15.08 -5.78
C HIS A 340 60.15 15.66 -6.72
N ARG A 341 60.48 16.05 -7.95
CA ARG A 341 59.49 16.51 -8.94
C ARG A 341 58.45 15.44 -9.28
N ARG A 342 58.90 14.20 -9.48
CA ARG A 342 58.00 13.05 -9.72
C ARG A 342 57.05 12.84 -8.56
N ALA A 343 57.52 12.91 -7.34
CA ALA A 343 56.69 12.76 -6.15
C ALA A 343 55.63 13.89 -6.01
N VAL A 344 56.05 15.13 -6.34
CA VAL A 344 55.12 16.31 -6.34
C VAL A 344 54.06 16.19 -7.40
N LEU A 345 54.42 15.79 -8.63
CA LEU A 345 53.44 15.58 -9.71
C LEU A 345 52.52 14.41 -9.43
N ASP A 346 53.05 13.28 -8.91
CA ASP A 346 52.23 12.12 -8.54
C ASP A 346 51.19 12.48 -7.47
N ARG A 347 51.61 13.25 -6.47
CA ARG A 347 50.72 13.74 -5.43
C ARG A 347 49.68 14.72 -6.02
N TRP A 348 50.07 15.66 -6.85
CA TRP A 348 49.19 16.62 -7.50
C TRP A 348 48.15 15.92 -8.36
N VAL A 349 48.51 14.96 -9.22
CA VAL A 349 47.58 14.16 -10.01
C VAL A 349 46.57 13.46 -9.11
N SER A 350 47.05 12.85 -8.02
CA SER A 350 46.20 12.11 -7.09
C SER A 350 45.18 13.02 -6.39
N GLU A 351 45.61 14.23 -5.96
CA GLU A 351 44.77 15.22 -5.28
C GLU A 351 43.77 15.84 -6.28
N THR A 352 44.22 16.14 -7.50
CA THR A 352 43.37 16.74 -8.55
C THR A 352 42.30 15.79 -9.04
N VAL A 353 42.62 14.51 -9.28
CA VAL A 353 41.64 13.49 -9.64
C VAL A 353 40.66 13.22 -8.50
N ALA A 354 41.12 13.27 -7.25
CA ALA A 354 40.21 13.12 -6.09
C ALA A 354 39.24 14.31 -5.95
N ALA A 355 39.73 15.54 -6.15
CA ALA A 355 38.91 16.76 -6.17
C ALA A 355 37.87 16.74 -7.32
N PHE A 356 38.30 16.36 -8.52
CA PHE A 356 37.42 16.19 -9.67
C PHE A 356 36.36 15.12 -9.42
N ARG A 357 36.74 13.98 -8.86
CA ARG A 357 35.79 12.92 -8.50
C ARG A 357 34.70 13.43 -7.53
N ALA A 358 35.10 14.19 -6.50
CA ALA A 358 34.14 14.77 -5.56
C ALA A 358 33.18 15.74 -6.29
N HIS A 359 33.71 16.59 -7.17
CA HIS A 359 32.89 17.49 -8.01
C HIS A 359 31.90 16.73 -8.90
N ALA A 360 32.35 15.69 -9.58
CA ALA A 360 31.48 14.86 -10.42
C ALA A 360 30.38 14.14 -9.60
N GLU A 361 30.71 13.67 -8.37
CA GLU A 361 29.72 13.11 -7.45
C GLU A 361 28.69 14.17 -7.00
N ASP A 362 29.10 15.42 -6.81
CA ASP A 362 28.22 16.55 -6.50
C ASP A 362 27.31 16.94 -7.69
N VAL A 363 27.85 16.92 -8.92
CA VAL A 363 27.09 17.12 -10.17
C VAL A 363 25.98 16.07 -10.27
N ILE A 364 26.32 14.79 -10.09
CA ILE A 364 25.33 13.70 -10.09
C ILE A 364 24.25 13.96 -9.04
N ALA A 365 24.66 14.29 -7.82
CA ALA A 365 23.70 14.53 -6.72
C ALA A 365 22.76 15.69 -7.02
N GLY A 366 23.28 16.79 -7.55
CA GLY A 366 22.52 17.99 -7.93
C GLY A 366 21.54 17.71 -9.08
N ALA A 367 22.02 17.04 -10.14
CA ALA A 367 21.18 16.67 -11.28
C ALA A 367 20.02 15.74 -10.88
N LEU A 368 20.31 14.71 -10.08
CA LEU A 368 19.28 13.78 -9.61
C LEU A 368 18.28 14.41 -8.63
N LEU A 369 18.71 15.34 -7.77
CA LEU A 369 17.80 16.10 -6.91
C LEU A 369 16.86 17.00 -7.73
N THR A 370 17.40 17.67 -8.74
CA THR A 370 16.59 18.50 -9.65
C THR A 370 15.60 17.64 -10.43
N ALA A 371 16.06 16.47 -10.91
CA ALA A 371 15.22 15.51 -11.60
C ALA A 371 14.12 14.94 -10.68
N GLU A 372 14.43 14.61 -9.43
CA GLU A 372 13.44 14.15 -8.44
C GLU A 372 12.34 15.18 -8.23
N ALA A 373 12.70 16.47 -8.10
CA ALA A 373 11.74 17.55 -7.96
C ALA A 373 10.86 17.69 -9.21
N GLY A 374 11.44 17.64 -10.41
CA GLY A 374 10.73 17.70 -11.67
C GLY A 374 9.76 16.53 -11.85
N PHE A 375 10.22 15.29 -11.68
CA PHE A 375 9.36 14.12 -11.75
C PHE A 375 8.24 14.11 -10.71
N THR A 376 8.52 14.60 -9.50
CA THR A 376 7.49 14.70 -8.46
C THR A 376 6.40 15.69 -8.84
N ALA A 377 6.75 16.81 -9.47
CA ALA A 377 5.80 17.79 -9.97
C ALA A 377 4.94 17.22 -11.12
N GLU A 378 5.56 16.56 -12.10
CA GLU A 378 4.85 15.92 -13.23
C GLU A 378 3.92 14.80 -12.76
N LEU A 379 4.38 13.93 -11.87
CA LEU A 379 3.53 12.87 -11.27
C LEU A 379 2.38 13.47 -10.45
N GLY A 380 2.62 14.60 -9.77
CA GLY A 380 1.57 15.35 -9.07
C GLY A 380 0.50 15.86 -10.03
N ALA A 381 0.90 16.49 -11.12
CA ALA A 381 -0.01 16.99 -12.14
C ALA A 381 -0.82 15.86 -12.80
N LEU A 382 -0.18 14.72 -13.08
CA LEU A 382 -0.85 13.53 -13.61
C LEU A 382 -1.88 12.97 -12.61
N ASP A 383 -1.51 12.87 -11.34
CA ASP A 383 -2.41 12.44 -10.26
C ASP A 383 -3.63 13.35 -10.11
N ASP A 384 -3.46 14.66 -10.25
CA ASP A 384 -4.54 15.65 -10.17
C ASP A 384 -5.46 15.58 -11.39
N ALA A 385 -4.90 15.35 -12.58
CA ALA A 385 -5.67 15.13 -13.79
C ALA A 385 -6.51 13.82 -13.69
N GLU A 386 -5.91 12.72 -13.24
CA GLU A 386 -6.63 11.45 -13.00
C GLU A 386 -7.71 11.60 -11.91
N ALA A 387 -7.45 12.38 -10.86
CA ALA A 387 -8.44 12.69 -9.82
C ALA A 387 -9.64 13.44 -10.39
N SER A 388 -9.36 14.46 -11.19
CA SER A 388 -10.38 15.30 -11.82
C SER A 388 -11.23 14.50 -12.80
N ALA A 389 -10.61 13.59 -13.56
CA ALA A 389 -11.33 12.68 -14.46
C ALA A 389 -12.20 11.64 -13.71
N LEU A 390 -11.75 11.19 -12.52
CA LEU A 390 -12.50 10.22 -11.71
C LEU A 390 -13.61 10.86 -10.87
N ALA A 391 -13.49 12.14 -10.51
CA ALA A 391 -14.44 12.85 -9.64
C ALA A 391 -15.90 12.76 -10.10
N PRO A 392 -16.26 12.95 -11.39
CA PRO A 392 -17.64 12.83 -11.85
C PRO A 392 -18.17 11.41 -11.71
N HIS A 393 -17.36 10.39 -11.89
CA HIS A 393 -17.75 8.98 -11.70
C HIS A 393 -18.03 8.66 -10.24
N LEU A 394 -17.20 9.15 -9.32
CA LEU A 394 -17.41 9.00 -7.88
C LEU A 394 -18.65 9.78 -7.44
N GLY A 395 -18.85 10.99 -7.97
CA GLY A 395 -20.05 11.80 -7.72
C GLY A 395 -21.33 11.09 -8.16
N ALA A 396 -21.36 10.51 -9.34
CA ALA A 396 -22.50 9.75 -9.83
C ALA A 396 -22.82 8.53 -8.94
N ILE A 397 -21.80 7.82 -8.45
CA ILE A 397 -21.98 6.71 -7.51
C ILE A 397 -22.54 7.22 -6.17
N ASP A 398 -22.00 8.31 -5.63
CA ASP A 398 -22.45 8.89 -4.37
C ASP A 398 -23.88 9.42 -4.47
N ASP A 399 -24.27 10.01 -5.61
CA ASP A 399 -25.64 10.45 -5.87
C ASP A 399 -26.63 9.29 -6.03
N GLU A 400 -26.21 8.19 -6.64
CA GLU A 400 -27.02 6.98 -6.74
C GLU A 400 -27.24 6.34 -5.35
N ILE A 401 -26.17 6.24 -4.52
CA ILE A 401 -26.27 5.77 -3.14
C ILE A 401 -27.24 6.67 -2.35
N ARG A 402 -27.12 7.98 -2.48
CA ARG A 402 -27.99 8.94 -1.81
C ARG A 402 -29.46 8.77 -2.22
N ARG A 403 -29.75 8.65 -3.52
CA ARG A 403 -31.10 8.40 -4.04
C ARG A 403 -31.70 7.12 -3.48
N LEU A 404 -30.94 6.02 -3.47
CA LEU A 404 -31.38 4.73 -2.95
C LEU A 404 -31.61 4.74 -1.42
N THR A 405 -30.83 5.52 -0.67
CA THR A 405 -30.96 5.61 0.79
C THR A 405 -32.08 6.58 1.21
N LEU A 406 -32.26 7.72 0.54
CA LEU A 406 -33.32 8.68 0.84
C LEU A 406 -34.69 8.17 0.41
N GLY A 407 -34.80 7.48 -0.73
CA GLY A 407 -36.04 6.85 -1.18
C GLY A 407 -36.57 5.80 -0.18
N ALA A 408 -35.70 5.09 0.50
CA ALA A 408 -36.07 4.13 1.55
C ALA A 408 -36.70 4.81 2.78
N GLY A 409 -36.32 6.04 3.11
CA GLY A 409 -36.87 6.79 4.26
C GLY A 409 -38.26 7.40 4.04
N GLY A 410 -38.62 7.66 2.79
CA GLY A 410 -39.95 8.19 2.42
C GLY A 410 -40.98 7.08 2.32
N GLU A 411 -40.69 6.07 1.51
CA GLU A 411 -41.62 4.94 1.26
C GLU A 411 -41.83 4.08 2.51
N GLY A 412 -40.81 3.89 3.35
CA GLY A 412 -40.93 3.17 4.64
C GLY A 412 -41.89 3.89 5.60
N ARG A 413 -41.83 5.20 5.70
CA ARG A 413 -42.75 6.01 6.53
C ARG A 413 -44.15 6.08 5.97
N GLU A 414 -44.32 6.08 4.64
CA GLU A 414 -45.67 6.04 4.03
C GLU A 414 -46.28 4.65 4.13
N ALA A 415 -45.53 3.59 3.91
CA ALA A 415 -45.99 2.21 4.09
C ALA A 415 -46.35 1.92 5.56
N GLU A 416 -45.54 2.41 6.51
CA GLU A 416 -45.83 2.28 7.93
C GLU A 416 -47.05 3.11 8.35
N ARG A 417 -47.20 4.32 7.85
CA ARG A 417 -48.40 5.16 8.04
C ARG A 417 -49.64 4.56 7.39
N ALA A 418 -49.51 3.97 6.19
CA ALA A 418 -50.61 3.31 5.51
C ALA A 418 -51.05 2.02 6.23
N THR A 419 -50.10 1.26 6.77
CA THR A 419 -50.40 0.07 7.62
C THR A 419 -51.01 0.47 8.95
N LEU A 420 -50.53 1.55 9.59
CA LEU A 420 -51.09 2.06 10.85
C LEU A 420 -52.50 2.62 10.65
N ARG A 421 -52.76 3.45 9.62
CA ARG A 421 -54.11 3.99 9.30
C ARG A 421 -55.11 2.88 8.99
N ARG A 422 -54.71 1.83 8.26
CA ARG A 422 -55.59 0.68 7.97
C ARG A 422 -55.86 -0.20 9.19
N ARG A 423 -54.96 -0.21 10.19
CA ARG A 423 -55.18 -0.85 11.49
C ARG A 423 -56.15 -0.09 12.39
N GLU A 424 -56.20 1.25 12.27
CA GLU A 424 -57.16 2.11 13.01
C GLU A 424 -58.57 2.10 12.44
N THR A 425 -58.73 1.83 11.14
CA THR A 425 -60.03 1.86 10.45
C THR A 425 -60.65 0.49 10.22
N GLY A 426 -60.02 -0.59 10.68
CA GLY A 426 -60.43 -1.96 10.35
C GLY A 426 -60.80 -2.82 11.54
N TRP A 427 -61.64 -2.31 12.48
CA TRP A 427 -62.45 -3.09 13.42
C TRP A 427 -63.91 -2.80 13.22
#